data_7555c22399691e4ae713f04d10f892b7
#
_entry.id   7555c22399691e4ae713f04d10f892b7
#
_cell.length_a   1.000
_cell.length_b   1.000
_cell.length_c   1.000
_cell.angle_alpha   90.00
_cell.angle_beta   90.00
_cell.angle_gamma   90.00
#
_symmetry.space_group_name_H-M   'P 1'
#
loop_
_entity.id
_entity.type
_entity.pdbx_description
1 polymer ?
#
loop_
_entity_poly.entity_id
_entity_poly.type
_entity_poly.pdbx_seq_one_letter_code
_entity_poly.pdbx_strand_id
1 'polypeptide(L)'
;MIKIRNIKEIANKSACLLLLLFLVSSCSQNNSDPALLKSAEVKTSEEKVKAKAKQGDPEKGKAVYDKYCFYCHGREGRGDGAIAIAVTPHPADFVGDKKKMAKSDEELFESISEGIKRDIGSEEMAMPRWKDILSEEEIWDVLAYVRELSRGKK
;
A
#
# COMPACT_ATOMS: atom_id res chain seq x y z
N MET A 1 -20.03 -6.95 -42.37
CA MET A 1 -21.35 -6.72 -41.75
C MET A 1 -21.91 -8.05 -41.29
N ILE A 2 -21.74 -8.40 -40.01
CA ILE A 2 -22.29 -9.59 -39.42
C ILE A 2 -23.16 -9.15 -38.25
N LYS A 3 -24.44 -9.40 -38.38
CA LYS A 3 -25.56 -9.00 -37.55
C LYS A 3 -25.69 -10.01 -36.41
N ILE A 4 -25.41 -9.57 -35.17
CA ILE A 4 -25.57 -10.43 -33.99
C ILE A 4 -27.04 -10.37 -33.57
N ARG A 5 -27.73 -11.51 -33.70
CA ARG A 5 -29.11 -11.67 -33.26
C ARG A 5 -29.17 -11.97 -31.75
N ASN A 6 -30.16 -11.34 -31.13
CA ASN A 6 -30.62 -11.50 -29.76
C ASN A 6 -30.77 -12.97 -29.35
N ILE A 7 -30.19 -13.31 -28.21
CA ILE A 7 -30.54 -14.50 -27.45
C ILE A 7 -31.32 -14.04 -26.20
N LYS A 8 -32.58 -13.70 -26.43
CA LYS A 8 -33.63 -13.72 -25.43
C LYS A 8 -34.64 -14.70 -25.94
N GLU A 9 -34.62 -15.92 -25.43
CA GLU A 9 -35.73 -16.85 -25.38
C GLU A 9 -35.22 -18.27 -25.07
N ILE A 10 -34.99 -18.56 -23.82
CA ILE A 10 -35.22 -19.87 -23.26
C ILE A 10 -35.60 -19.64 -21.80
N ALA A 11 -36.78 -19.14 -21.61
CA ALA A 11 -37.47 -19.24 -20.35
C ALA A 11 -38.62 -20.21 -20.51
N ASN A 12 -38.75 -21.05 -19.55
CA ASN A 12 -40.02 -21.64 -19.17
C ASN A 12 -40.39 -22.99 -19.83
N LYS A 13 -40.30 -23.99 -19.02
CA LYS A 13 -41.35 -24.98 -18.74
C LYS A 13 -40.76 -26.25 -18.15
N SER A 14 -40.84 -26.41 -16.85
CA SER A 14 -41.43 -27.62 -16.29
C SER A 14 -41.65 -27.43 -14.79
N ALA A 15 -42.84 -27.04 -14.47
CA ALA A 15 -43.43 -27.23 -13.16
C ALA A 15 -44.04 -28.65 -13.15
N CYS A 16 -43.65 -29.46 -12.18
CA CYS A 16 -44.51 -30.53 -11.62
C CYS A 16 -43.79 -31.11 -10.41
N LEU A 17 -44.25 -30.71 -9.26
CA LEU A 17 -45.02 -31.52 -8.33
C LEU A 17 -44.41 -32.87 -7.97
N LEU A 18 -43.77 -32.95 -6.80
CA LEU A 18 -43.91 -34.09 -5.89
C LEU A 18 -43.53 -33.65 -4.45
N LEU A 19 -44.59 -33.34 -3.70
CA LEU A 19 -44.61 -33.35 -2.24
C LEU A 19 -44.43 -34.80 -1.77
N LEU A 20 -43.40 -35.09 -1.02
CA LEU A 20 -43.41 -36.19 -0.07
C LEU A 20 -42.48 -35.89 1.09
N LEU A 21 -43.14 -35.82 2.21
CA LEU A 21 -42.67 -35.79 3.59
C LEU A 21 -41.49 -36.72 3.86
N PHE A 22 -40.40 -36.17 4.36
CA PHE A 22 -39.53 -36.87 5.30
C PHE A 22 -39.23 -35.98 6.48
N LEU A 23 -40.03 -36.14 7.52
CA LEU A 23 -39.63 -35.79 8.89
C LEU A 23 -38.58 -36.79 9.32
N VAL A 24 -37.33 -36.35 9.41
CA VAL A 24 -36.34 -37.07 10.21
C VAL A 24 -35.54 -36.06 11.02
N SER A 25 -35.91 -36.08 12.28
CA SER A 25 -35.02 -36.03 13.44
C SER A 25 -33.85 -35.06 13.43
N SER A 26 -34.08 -34.06 14.22
CA SER A 26 -33.10 -33.31 14.96
C SER A 26 -31.88 -34.14 15.37
N CYS A 27 -30.71 -33.84 14.84
CA CYS A 27 -29.46 -34.11 15.52
C CYS A 27 -28.58 -32.88 15.37
N SER A 28 -28.63 -32.06 16.41
CA SER A 28 -27.68 -30.97 16.65
C SER A 28 -26.30 -31.60 16.84
N GLN A 29 -25.48 -31.53 15.79
CA GLN A 29 -24.04 -31.74 15.94
C GLN A 29 -23.36 -30.39 15.74
N ASN A 30 -23.12 -29.71 16.86
CA ASN A 30 -22.12 -28.68 16.96
C ASN A 30 -20.74 -29.33 16.73
N ASN A 31 -20.38 -29.56 15.48
CA ASN A 31 -19.00 -29.79 15.10
C ASN A 31 -18.35 -28.42 14.92
N SER A 32 -17.95 -27.84 16.03
CA SER A 32 -16.93 -26.79 16.06
C SER A 32 -15.60 -27.46 15.71
N ASP A 33 -15.30 -27.58 14.42
CA ASP A 33 -14.00 -28.08 13.95
C ASP A 33 -12.90 -27.13 14.46
N PRO A 34 -12.01 -27.57 15.35
CA PRO A 34 -10.95 -26.71 15.89
C PRO A 34 -9.97 -26.26 14.81
N ALA A 35 -9.94 -26.91 13.65
CA ALA A 35 -9.15 -26.52 12.50
C ALA A 35 -9.70 -25.25 11.82
N LEU A 36 -11.02 -25.03 11.82
CA LEU A 36 -11.62 -23.84 11.20
C LEU A 36 -11.38 -22.58 12.04
N LEU A 37 -11.40 -22.70 13.36
CA LEU A 37 -11.10 -21.59 14.27
C LEU A 37 -9.62 -21.18 14.19
N LYS A 38 -8.71 -22.16 14.06
CA LYS A 38 -7.28 -21.89 13.93
C LYS A 38 -6.93 -21.20 12.60
N SER A 39 -7.65 -21.52 11.51
CA SER A 39 -7.45 -20.87 10.21
C SER A 39 -7.98 -19.43 10.16
N ALA A 40 -9.04 -19.13 10.90
CA ALA A 40 -9.59 -17.78 11.01
C ALA A 40 -8.70 -16.85 11.84
N GLU A 41 -8.17 -17.34 12.97
CA GLU A 41 -7.24 -16.58 13.82
C GLU A 41 -5.92 -16.30 13.11
N VAL A 42 -5.37 -17.26 12.36
CA VAL A 42 -4.14 -17.07 11.59
C VAL A 42 -4.34 -16.01 10.50
N LYS A 43 -5.44 -16.04 9.74
CA LYS A 43 -5.72 -15.03 8.71
C LYS A 43 -5.89 -13.63 9.32
N THR A 44 -6.57 -13.52 10.45
CA THR A 44 -6.78 -12.23 11.13
C THR A 44 -5.47 -11.66 11.67
N SER A 45 -4.55 -12.51 12.16
CA SER A 45 -3.24 -12.06 12.63
C SER A 45 -2.33 -11.61 11.50
N GLU A 46 -2.31 -12.31 10.38
CA GLU A 46 -1.53 -11.93 9.19
C GLU A 46 -2.04 -10.64 8.56
N GLU A 47 -3.35 -10.46 8.46
CA GLU A 47 -3.96 -9.24 7.94
C GLU A 47 -3.69 -8.03 8.84
N LYS A 48 -3.75 -8.22 10.16
CA LYS A 48 -3.44 -7.17 11.14
C LYS A 48 -1.95 -6.81 11.15
N VAL A 49 -1.06 -7.78 10.97
CA VAL A 49 0.39 -7.55 10.83
C VAL A 49 0.68 -6.81 9.53
N LYS A 50 0.04 -7.20 8.42
CA LYS A 50 0.19 -6.54 7.12
C LYS A 50 -0.37 -5.12 7.10
N ALA A 51 -1.48 -4.87 7.79
CA ALA A 51 -2.04 -3.51 7.95
C ALA A 51 -1.14 -2.64 8.82
N LYS A 52 -0.50 -3.19 9.85
CA LYS A 52 0.46 -2.47 10.70
C LYS A 52 1.76 -2.16 9.95
N ALA A 53 2.23 -3.04 9.06
CA ALA A 53 3.40 -2.79 8.22
C ALA A 53 3.18 -1.59 7.26
N LYS A 54 1.97 -1.41 6.73
CA LYS A 54 1.61 -0.26 5.91
C LYS A 54 1.51 1.07 6.67
N GLN A 55 1.47 1.05 7.99
CA GLN A 55 1.33 2.27 8.79
C GLN A 55 2.67 2.93 9.11
N GLY A 56 3.79 2.18 9.02
CA GLY A 56 5.16 2.63 9.34
C GLY A 56 5.33 3.13 10.78
N ASP A 57 6.56 3.08 11.27
CA ASP A 57 6.96 3.61 12.57
C ASP A 57 7.85 4.84 12.35
N PRO A 58 7.41 6.07 12.67
CA PRO A 58 8.17 7.27 12.41
C PRO A 58 9.49 7.36 13.22
N GLU A 59 9.59 6.72 14.38
CA GLU A 59 10.82 6.68 15.16
C GLU A 59 11.90 5.86 14.42
N LYS A 60 11.53 4.68 13.90
CA LYS A 60 12.41 3.88 13.05
C LYS A 60 12.70 4.62 11.73
N GLY A 61 11.68 5.24 11.15
CA GLY A 61 11.78 6.01 9.92
C GLY A 61 12.74 7.19 10.02
N LYS A 62 12.82 7.82 11.20
CA LYS A 62 13.81 8.86 11.46
C LYS A 62 15.23 8.35 11.32
N ALA A 63 15.54 7.17 11.81
CA ALA A 63 16.87 6.57 11.68
C ALA A 63 17.23 6.30 10.21
N VAL A 64 16.27 5.81 9.41
CA VAL A 64 16.44 5.63 7.96
C VAL A 64 16.65 6.98 7.27
N TYR A 65 15.85 7.98 7.60
CA TYR A 65 15.95 9.33 7.05
C TYR A 65 17.31 9.96 7.31
N ASP A 66 17.78 9.90 8.56
CA ASP A 66 19.07 10.45 8.98
C ASP A 66 20.26 9.74 8.32
N LYS A 67 20.07 8.53 7.84
CA LYS A 67 21.13 7.77 7.16
C LYS A 67 21.17 8.03 5.66
N TYR A 68 20.01 8.17 5.01
CA TYR A 68 19.91 8.10 3.56
C TYR A 68 19.28 9.32 2.89
N CYS A 69 18.36 10.02 3.55
CA CYS A 69 17.48 10.98 2.90
C CYS A 69 17.91 12.46 3.11
N PHE A 70 18.43 12.78 4.29
CA PHE A 70 18.68 14.16 4.68
C PHE A 70 19.72 14.89 3.83
N TYR A 71 20.64 14.17 3.17
CA TYR A 71 21.65 14.78 2.31
C TYR A 71 21.05 15.57 1.15
N CYS A 72 19.93 15.07 0.59
CA CYS A 72 19.17 15.74 -0.45
C CYS A 72 18.02 16.56 0.14
N HIS A 73 17.23 15.95 1.04
CA HIS A 73 15.99 16.56 1.52
C HIS A 73 16.15 17.52 2.69
N GLY A 74 17.36 17.63 3.27
CA GLY A 74 17.60 18.45 4.44
C GLY A 74 17.10 17.81 5.74
N ARG A 75 17.64 18.28 6.88
CA ARG A 75 17.25 17.70 8.19
C ARG A 75 15.78 17.95 8.55
N GLU A 76 15.23 19.06 8.07
CA GLU A 76 13.83 19.43 8.29
C GLU A 76 12.92 19.07 7.12
N GLY A 77 13.45 18.40 6.09
CA GLY A 77 12.67 17.97 4.94
C GLY A 77 12.27 19.10 3.99
N ARG A 78 13.06 20.17 3.92
CA ARG A 78 12.77 21.35 3.07
C ARG A 78 13.37 21.29 1.67
N GLY A 79 14.00 20.16 1.31
CA GLY A 79 14.71 20.03 0.04
C GLY A 79 16.04 20.78 0.00
N ASP A 80 16.53 21.24 1.12
CA ASP A 80 17.72 22.09 1.29
C ASP A 80 18.95 21.32 1.80
N GLY A 81 19.01 20.02 1.50
CA GLY A 81 20.15 19.19 1.86
C GLY A 81 21.44 19.62 1.17
N ALA A 82 22.58 19.22 1.74
CA ALA A 82 23.91 19.67 1.31
C ALA A 82 24.20 19.40 -0.18
N ILE A 83 23.57 18.39 -0.79
CA ILE A 83 23.76 18.05 -2.20
C ILE A 83 22.54 18.40 -3.06
N ALA A 84 21.52 19.05 -2.50
CA ALA A 84 20.28 19.37 -3.20
C ALA A 84 20.50 20.18 -4.49
N ILE A 85 21.46 21.12 -4.48
CA ILE A 85 21.77 21.97 -5.64
C ILE A 85 22.29 21.18 -6.85
N ALA A 86 22.83 20.00 -6.64
CA ALA A 86 23.35 19.13 -7.71
C ALA A 86 22.30 18.16 -8.25
N VAL A 87 21.09 18.14 -7.69
CA VAL A 87 20.04 17.16 -8.03
C VAL A 87 18.94 17.80 -8.87
N THR A 88 18.62 17.17 -10.00
CA THR A 88 17.54 17.62 -10.89
C THR A 88 16.65 16.43 -11.27
N PRO A 89 15.33 16.50 -11.05
CA PRO A 89 14.59 17.61 -10.43
C PRO A 89 15.02 17.85 -8.97
N HIS A 90 14.81 19.08 -8.50
CA HIS A 90 15.17 19.48 -7.13
C HIS A 90 14.44 18.61 -6.09
N PRO A 91 15.12 18.21 -5.00
CA PRO A 91 14.50 17.43 -3.94
C PRO A 91 13.24 18.08 -3.38
N ALA A 92 12.26 17.25 -3.05
CA ALA A 92 10.98 17.74 -2.55
C ALA A 92 11.13 18.46 -1.21
N ASP A 93 10.45 19.61 -1.08
CA ASP A 93 10.18 20.26 0.20
C ASP A 93 8.91 19.64 0.81
N PHE A 94 9.07 18.76 1.79
CA PHE A 94 7.94 18.10 2.44
C PHE A 94 7.10 19.06 3.29
N VAL A 95 7.67 20.15 3.72
CA VAL A 95 6.99 21.14 4.57
C VAL A 95 6.21 22.17 3.74
N GLY A 96 6.81 22.66 2.66
CA GLY A 96 6.25 23.73 1.82
C GLY A 96 5.40 23.22 0.67
N ASP A 97 5.74 22.11 0.04
CA ASP A 97 5.04 21.59 -1.14
C ASP A 97 3.78 20.77 -0.76
N LYS A 98 2.73 21.50 -0.44
CA LYS A 98 1.43 20.89 -0.06
C LYS A 98 0.85 20.01 -1.17
N LYS A 99 1.11 20.33 -2.45
CA LYS A 99 0.62 19.55 -3.58
C LYS A 99 1.28 18.17 -3.64
N LYS A 100 2.60 18.09 -3.46
CA LYS A 100 3.30 16.81 -3.39
C LYS A 100 2.85 15.99 -2.18
N MET A 101 2.69 16.64 -1.03
CA MET A 101 2.30 15.97 0.20
C MET A 101 0.80 15.63 0.28
N ALA A 102 -0.03 16.08 -0.67
CA ALA A 102 -1.41 15.65 -0.83
C ALA A 102 -1.58 14.28 -1.51
N LYS A 103 -0.51 13.73 -2.07
CA LYS A 103 -0.51 12.37 -2.62
C LYS A 103 -0.82 11.33 -1.54
N SER A 104 -1.38 10.18 -1.95
CA SER A 104 -1.61 9.05 -1.05
C SER A 104 -0.30 8.47 -0.51
N ASP A 105 -0.38 7.69 0.56
CA ASP A 105 0.80 7.01 1.12
C ASP A 105 1.36 5.97 0.15
N GLU A 106 0.50 5.31 -0.64
CA GLU A 106 0.91 4.37 -1.67
C GLU A 106 1.68 5.06 -2.80
N GLU A 107 1.21 6.24 -3.27
CA GLU A 107 1.91 7.02 -4.31
C GLU A 107 3.26 7.53 -3.83
N LEU A 108 3.37 7.92 -2.56
CA LEU A 108 4.64 8.34 -1.98
C LEU A 108 5.57 7.15 -1.72
N PHE A 109 5.03 6.04 -1.26
CA PHE A 109 5.77 4.79 -1.12
C PHE A 109 6.38 4.37 -2.45
N GLU A 110 5.59 4.38 -3.53
CA GLU A 110 6.06 4.07 -4.89
C GLU A 110 7.17 5.03 -5.33
N SER A 111 7.01 6.34 -5.05
CA SER A 111 8.03 7.34 -5.36
C SER A 111 9.35 7.09 -4.62
N ILE A 112 9.31 6.60 -3.39
CA ILE A 112 10.51 6.22 -2.63
C ILE A 112 11.06 4.91 -3.18
N SER A 113 10.22 3.89 -3.32
CA SER A 113 10.58 2.55 -3.77
C SER A 113 11.27 2.57 -5.12
N GLU A 114 10.61 3.17 -6.14
CA GLU A 114 11.09 3.20 -7.52
C GLU A 114 12.05 4.35 -7.84
N GLY A 115 12.16 5.31 -6.93
CA GLY A 115 12.98 6.51 -7.15
C GLY A 115 12.40 7.46 -8.20
N ILE A 116 13.17 8.48 -8.55
CA ILE A 116 12.77 9.51 -9.53
C ILE A 116 13.85 9.65 -10.59
N LYS A 117 13.47 9.51 -11.85
CA LYS A 117 14.36 9.72 -12.99
C LYS A 117 14.62 11.21 -13.20
N ARG A 118 15.78 11.53 -13.80
CA ARG A 118 16.06 12.88 -14.27
C ARG A 118 15.17 13.24 -15.47
N ASP A 119 14.74 14.48 -15.52
CA ASP A 119 13.89 14.99 -16.60
C ASP A 119 14.67 15.24 -17.89
N ILE A 120 15.99 15.32 -17.85
CA ILE A 120 16.84 15.73 -18.95
C ILE A 120 17.88 14.67 -19.29
N GLY A 121 17.67 14.01 -20.41
CA GLY A 121 18.71 13.43 -21.26
C GLY A 121 19.55 12.28 -20.71
N SER A 122 19.31 11.75 -19.55
CA SER A 122 20.03 10.59 -19.03
C SER A 122 19.10 9.60 -18.35
N GLU A 123 19.48 8.33 -18.39
CA GLU A 123 18.81 7.27 -17.62
C GLU A 123 19.13 7.32 -16.12
N GLU A 124 19.94 8.29 -15.69
CA GLU A 124 20.34 8.44 -14.31
C GLU A 124 19.17 8.85 -13.43
N MET A 125 19.14 8.29 -12.23
CA MET A 125 18.14 8.61 -11.23
C MET A 125 18.50 9.91 -10.51
N ALA A 126 17.55 10.84 -10.42
CA ALA A 126 17.65 11.98 -9.54
C ALA A 126 17.48 11.57 -8.07
N MET A 127 16.59 10.61 -7.82
CA MET A 127 16.44 9.94 -6.53
C MET A 127 16.62 8.44 -6.76
N PRO A 128 17.52 7.77 -6.03
CA PRO A 128 17.75 6.33 -6.19
C PRO A 128 16.50 5.50 -5.93
N ARG A 129 16.49 4.27 -6.47
CA ARG A 129 15.48 3.27 -6.14
C ARG A 129 15.82 2.65 -4.78
N TRP A 130 15.03 3.00 -3.79
CA TRP A 130 15.32 2.56 -2.43
C TRP A 130 14.93 1.12 -2.16
N LYS A 131 14.02 0.53 -2.94
CA LYS A 131 13.66 -0.91 -2.83
C LYS A 131 14.86 -1.86 -3.04
N ASP A 132 15.92 -1.38 -3.66
CA ASP A 132 17.13 -2.17 -3.87
C ASP A 132 18.07 -2.13 -2.64
N ILE A 133 17.78 -1.26 -1.65
CA ILE A 133 18.61 -0.96 -0.48
C ILE A 133 17.85 -1.16 0.83
N LEU A 134 16.57 -0.76 0.85
CA LEU A 134 15.68 -0.80 2.01
C LEU A 134 14.62 -1.89 1.86
N SER A 135 14.23 -2.49 2.96
CA SER A 135 13.06 -3.36 3.02
C SER A 135 11.76 -2.56 2.85
N GLU A 136 10.68 -3.25 2.50
CA GLU A 136 9.34 -2.63 2.41
C GLU A 136 8.95 -1.97 3.73
N GLU A 137 9.25 -2.60 4.88
CA GLU A 137 8.98 -2.05 6.22
C GLU A 137 9.75 -0.73 6.43
N GLU A 138 11.03 -0.68 6.11
CA GLU A 138 11.84 0.53 6.24
C GLU A 138 11.36 1.67 5.34
N ILE A 139 10.83 1.35 4.16
CA ILE A 139 10.23 2.36 3.28
C ILE A 139 8.94 2.93 3.89
N TRP A 140 8.08 2.08 4.46
CA TRP A 140 6.89 2.54 5.19
C TRP A 140 7.27 3.37 6.42
N ASP A 141 8.28 2.95 7.17
CA ASP A 141 8.77 3.67 8.35
C ASP A 141 9.28 5.07 7.96
N VAL A 142 10.13 5.18 6.94
CA VAL A 142 10.65 6.50 6.52
C VAL A 142 9.54 7.38 5.94
N LEU A 143 8.55 6.82 5.26
CA LEU A 143 7.37 7.56 4.82
C LEU A 143 6.57 8.12 5.99
N ALA A 144 6.39 7.33 7.05
CA ALA A 144 5.71 7.80 8.27
C ALA A 144 6.44 9.01 8.88
N TYR A 145 7.76 8.98 8.93
CA TYR A 145 8.57 10.12 9.38
C TYR A 145 8.45 11.34 8.45
N VAL A 146 8.49 11.15 7.13
CA VAL A 146 8.25 12.22 6.15
C VAL A 146 6.88 12.86 6.35
N ARG A 147 5.85 12.08 6.68
CA ARG A 147 4.52 12.61 7.03
C ARG A 147 4.53 13.43 8.32
N GLU A 148 5.34 13.08 9.30
CA GLU A 148 5.51 13.91 10.50
C GLU A 148 6.17 15.23 10.18
N LEU A 149 7.27 15.24 9.41
CA LEU A 149 7.92 16.45 8.93
C LEU A 149 6.92 17.37 8.22
N SER A 150 6.09 16.82 7.34
CA SER A 150 5.11 17.57 6.57
C SER A 150 4.00 18.22 7.42
N ARG A 151 3.76 17.68 8.62
CA ARG A 151 2.81 18.22 9.62
C ARG A 151 3.47 19.19 10.60
N GLY A 152 4.77 19.41 10.50
CA GLY A 152 5.53 20.24 11.43
C GLY A 152 5.75 19.60 12.80
N LYS A 153 5.62 18.30 12.92
CA LYS A 153 6.01 17.55 14.13
C LYS A 153 7.51 17.27 14.07
N LYS A 154 8.20 17.67 15.12
CA LYS A 154 9.65 17.44 15.34
C LYS A 154 9.83 16.55 16.54
#